data_7f508e34431e3f34c29eb4e80e9d7534
#
_entry.id   7f508e34431e3f34c29eb4e80e9d7534
#
_cell.length_a   1.000
_cell.length_b   1.000
_cell.length_c   1.000
_cell.angle_alpha   90.00
_cell.angle_beta   90.00
_cell.angle_gamma   90.00
#
_symmetry.space_group_name_H-M   'P 1'
#
loop_
_entity.id
_entity.type
_entity.pdbx_description
1 polymer ?
#
loop_
_entity_poly.entity_id
_entity_poly.type
_entity_poly.pdbx_seq_one_letter_code
_entity_poly.pdbx_strand_id
1 'polypeptide(L)'
;MTIVLSKPGVDGLSEAVGALREWQTDEAPLQLHPGDLGWFWRAGAEATAAAVRTWSRDGRILAVGLLDAPDLVRLTTAPDAQQDEELARQLVEDMAEPERGVLPAGKVYVEAPTGARVRDLLFEARWNADEPWTPLRRDLTEPVKNPGVRIEVIGPERAHVRAAVHRASFGSPKFTDRRWHMMAAGLAYADARCLVAYDDQDNAVAAVTVWSAGPGKPGLLEPMGVHQDHRGHGYGTAISVAAAAALQQLGSSCALVCTPNSNVGAVATYESAGFQRLPQRLDISRCFSG
;
A
#
# COMPACT_ATOMS: atom_id res chain seq x y z
N MET A 1 18.76 18.62 17.40
CA MET A 1 19.35 17.26 17.31
C MET A 1 19.21 16.78 15.88
N THR A 2 20.23 16.16 15.31
CA THR A 2 20.33 15.88 13.87
C THR A 2 19.39 14.76 13.45
N ILE A 3 18.71 14.92 12.32
CA ILE A 3 17.92 13.86 11.68
C ILE A 3 18.87 12.94 10.90
N VAL A 4 18.72 11.64 11.08
CA VAL A 4 19.58 10.64 10.46
C VAL A 4 18.76 9.84 9.45
N LEU A 5 19.15 9.92 8.17
CA LEU A 5 18.67 9.02 7.12
C LEU A 5 19.40 7.69 7.24
N SER A 6 18.64 6.59 7.26
CA SER A 6 19.18 5.24 7.33
C SER A 6 18.50 4.32 6.32
N LYS A 7 19.25 3.31 5.89
CA LYS A 7 18.76 2.16 5.14
C LYS A 7 18.81 0.96 6.09
N PRO A 8 17.67 0.49 6.62
CA PRO A 8 17.68 -0.59 7.60
C PRO A 8 18.19 -1.90 6.97
N GLY A 9 18.84 -2.73 7.78
CA GLY A 9 19.03 -4.14 7.44
C GLY A 9 17.74 -4.92 7.58
N VAL A 10 17.75 -6.21 7.25
CA VAL A 10 16.57 -7.09 7.38
C VAL A 10 16.03 -7.08 8.82
N ASP A 11 16.90 -7.09 9.82
CA ASP A 11 16.52 -7.09 11.24
C ASP A 11 15.84 -5.78 11.65
N GLY A 12 16.24 -4.65 11.04
CA GLY A 12 15.64 -3.33 11.29
C GLY A 12 14.27 -3.10 10.64
N LEU A 13 13.83 -4.00 9.74
CA LEU A 13 12.51 -3.88 9.12
C LEU A 13 11.37 -4.01 10.13
N SER A 14 11.57 -4.72 11.23
CA SER A 14 10.56 -4.86 12.29
C SER A 14 10.20 -3.52 12.93
N GLU A 15 11.18 -2.64 13.13
CA GLU A 15 10.96 -1.29 13.68
C GLU A 15 10.18 -0.41 12.70
N ALA A 16 10.53 -0.46 11.40
CA ALA A 16 9.81 0.29 10.37
C ALA A 16 8.35 -0.17 10.24
N VAL A 17 8.10 -1.49 10.21
CA VAL A 17 6.73 -2.06 10.19
C VAL A 17 5.97 -1.67 11.46
N GLY A 18 6.63 -1.71 12.63
CA GLY A 18 6.06 -1.29 13.91
C GLY A 18 5.63 0.17 13.91
N ALA A 19 6.49 1.07 13.44
CA ALA A 19 6.19 2.49 13.29
C ALA A 19 5.00 2.72 12.35
N LEU A 20 5.00 2.08 11.18
CA LEU A 20 3.87 2.17 10.24
C LEU A 20 2.56 1.68 10.86
N ARG A 21 2.57 0.60 11.64
CA ARG A 21 1.38 0.12 12.36
C ARG A 21 0.89 1.13 13.39
N GLU A 22 1.80 1.71 14.16
CA GLU A 22 1.46 2.69 15.17
C GLU A 22 0.79 3.94 14.57
N TRP A 23 1.27 4.40 13.41
CA TRP A 23 0.81 5.63 12.77
C TRP A 23 -0.50 5.49 11.98
N GLN A 24 -1.02 4.28 11.78
CA GLN A 24 -2.35 4.10 11.17
C GLN A 24 -3.44 4.49 12.16
N THR A 25 -4.23 5.51 11.83
CA THR A 25 -5.42 5.94 12.56
C THR A 25 -6.54 6.30 11.58
N ASP A 26 -7.78 6.35 12.07
CA ASP A 26 -8.94 6.69 11.24
C ASP A 26 -8.97 8.13 10.77
N GLU A 27 -8.28 9.03 11.47
CA GLU A 27 -8.15 10.44 11.15
C GLU A 27 -7.00 10.72 10.17
N ALA A 28 -6.07 9.79 10.04
CA ALA A 28 -4.94 9.97 9.13
C ALA A 28 -5.41 9.92 7.67
N PRO A 29 -4.83 10.74 6.78
CA PRO A 29 -5.04 10.56 5.34
C PRO A 29 -4.49 9.19 4.92
N LEU A 30 -4.93 8.70 3.75
CA LEU A 30 -4.29 7.51 3.17
C LEU A 30 -2.78 7.75 3.05
N GLN A 31 -2.00 6.86 3.60
CA GLN A 31 -0.55 6.94 3.71
C GLN A 31 0.09 5.56 3.57
N LEU A 32 1.42 5.50 3.53
CA LEU A 32 2.15 4.23 3.49
C LEU A 32 1.69 3.34 4.65
N HIS A 33 1.21 2.15 4.31
CA HIS A 33 0.65 1.19 5.24
C HIS A 33 1.64 0.01 5.46
N PRO A 34 1.64 -0.66 6.61
CA PRO A 34 2.46 -1.86 6.80
C PRO A 34 2.20 -2.93 5.72
N GLY A 35 0.99 -2.97 5.16
CA GLY A 35 0.63 -3.85 4.04
C GLY A 35 1.36 -3.54 2.73
N ASP A 36 1.76 -2.30 2.49
CA ASP A 36 2.58 -1.95 1.31
C ASP A 36 3.95 -2.63 1.40
N LEU A 37 4.58 -2.59 2.58
CA LEU A 37 5.81 -3.33 2.83
C LEU A 37 5.56 -4.85 2.74
N GLY A 38 4.42 -5.32 3.23
CA GLY A 38 4.00 -6.70 3.13
C GLY A 38 3.85 -7.17 1.68
N TRP A 39 3.23 -6.36 0.83
CA TRP A 39 3.15 -6.63 -0.60
C TRP A 39 4.53 -6.55 -1.27
N PHE A 40 5.37 -5.59 -0.91
CA PHE A 40 6.72 -5.47 -1.44
C PHE A 40 7.59 -6.68 -1.07
N TRP A 41 7.33 -7.34 0.05
CA TRP A 41 8.08 -8.53 0.52
C TRP A 41 8.05 -9.71 -0.45
N ARG A 42 7.17 -9.70 -1.46
CA ARG A 42 7.21 -10.64 -2.60
C ARG A 42 8.54 -10.62 -3.37
N ALA A 43 9.36 -9.60 -3.16
CA ALA A 43 10.71 -9.49 -3.70
C ALA A 43 11.78 -10.11 -2.77
N GLY A 44 11.42 -10.46 -1.53
CA GLY A 44 12.28 -11.01 -0.48
C GLY A 44 12.72 -9.98 0.55
N ALA A 45 13.15 -10.48 1.71
CA ALA A 45 13.53 -9.65 2.84
C ALA A 45 14.66 -8.66 2.51
N GLU A 46 15.72 -9.13 1.85
CA GLU A 46 16.87 -8.30 1.44
C GLU A 46 16.46 -7.19 0.47
N ALA A 47 15.62 -7.52 -0.52
CA ALA A 47 15.13 -6.52 -1.46
C ALA A 47 14.23 -5.49 -0.76
N THR A 48 13.42 -5.92 0.21
CA THR A 48 12.58 -5.03 1.00
C THR A 48 13.43 -4.11 1.87
N ALA A 49 14.44 -4.64 2.56
CA ALA A 49 15.38 -3.83 3.35
C ALA A 49 16.13 -2.81 2.46
N ALA A 50 16.52 -3.24 1.25
CA ALA A 50 17.15 -2.36 0.29
C ALA A 50 16.25 -1.21 -0.19
N ALA A 51 14.93 -1.40 -0.22
CA ALA A 51 13.95 -0.43 -0.66
C ALA A 51 13.44 0.51 0.45
N VAL A 52 13.59 0.14 1.73
CA VAL A 52 13.13 0.98 2.84
C VAL A 52 14.16 2.06 3.19
N ARG A 53 13.64 3.23 3.56
CA ARG A 53 14.39 4.35 4.13
C ARG A 53 13.71 4.76 5.42
N THR A 54 14.52 5.11 6.43
CA THR A 54 14.01 5.66 7.70
C THR A 54 14.74 6.94 8.03
N TRP A 55 14.02 7.90 8.57
CA TRP A 55 14.57 9.13 9.14
C TRP A 55 14.27 9.11 10.63
N SER A 56 15.31 9.27 11.43
CA SER A 56 15.20 9.19 12.89
C SER A 56 15.87 10.36 13.57
N ARG A 57 15.37 10.71 14.76
CA ARG A 57 15.94 11.67 15.69
C ARG A 57 16.02 11.00 17.06
N ASP A 58 17.21 10.98 17.66
CA ASP A 58 17.46 10.36 18.97
C ASP A 58 16.99 8.89 19.08
N GLY A 59 17.19 8.14 18.00
CA GLY A 59 16.81 6.72 17.92
C GLY A 59 15.32 6.48 17.62
N ARG A 60 14.46 7.49 17.60
CA ARG A 60 13.05 7.39 17.22
C ARG A 60 12.87 7.60 15.72
N ILE A 61 12.17 6.70 15.05
CA ILE A 61 11.77 6.87 13.66
C ILE A 61 10.71 7.97 13.56
N LEU A 62 10.95 8.96 12.70
CA LEU A 62 10.05 10.07 12.41
C LEU A 62 9.42 9.98 11.02
N ALA A 63 10.08 9.30 10.09
CA ALA A 63 9.54 9.04 8.76
C ALA A 63 10.00 7.68 8.23
N VAL A 64 9.14 7.08 7.41
CA VAL A 64 9.43 5.84 6.66
C VAL A 64 9.14 6.09 5.20
N GLY A 65 10.07 5.69 4.33
CA GLY A 65 9.90 5.68 2.88
C GLY A 65 10.09 4.29 2.31
N LEU A 66 9.29 3.94 1.31
CA LEU A 66 9.42 2.72 0.51
C LEU A 66 9.69 3.12 -0.94
N LEU A 67 10.81 2.68 -1.49
CA LEU A 67 11.10 2.75 -2.93
C LEU A 67 10.29 1.66 -3.63
N ASP A 68 9.01 1.94 -3.92
CA ASP A 68 8.07 0.97 -4.50
C ASP A 68 8.34 0.71 -6.00
N ALA A 69 8.98 1.69 -6.66
CA ALA A 69 9.61 1.57 -7.97
C ALA A 69 10.99 2.25 -7.94
N PRO A 70 11.85 2.02 -8.92
CA PRO A 70 13.18 2.64 -8.96
C PRO A 70 13.17 4.18 -8.87
N ASP A 71 12.11 4.79 -9.34
CA ASP A 71 11.88 6.24 -9.45
C ASP A 71 10.74 6.76 -8.57
N LEU A 72 10.15 5.91 -7.72
CA LEU A 72 9.04 6.29 -6.84
C LEU A 72 9.37 6.00 -5.37
N VAL A 73 9.29 7.00 -4.52
CA VAL A 73 9.24 6.84 -3.07
C VAL A 73 7.84 7.11 -2.53
N ARG A 74 7.29 6.15 -1.80
CA ARG A 74 6.08 6.30 -0.98
C ARG A 74 6.53 6.63 0.44
N LEU A 75 6.11 7.78 0.95
CA LEU A 75 6.60 8.36 2.20
C LEU A 75 5.46 8.56 3.20
N THR A 76 5.74 8.34 4.47
CA THR A 76 4.89 8.80 5.57
C THR A 76 5.72 9.27 6.76
N THR A 77 5.13 10.10 7.62
CA THR A 77 5.75 10.65 8.82
C THR A 77 4.94 10.27 10.06
N ALA A 78 5.61 10.22 11.21
CA ALA A 78 4.94 10.09 12.48
C ALA A 78 3.87 11.18 12.66
N PRO A 79 2.70 10.91 13.26
CA PRO A 79 1.60 11.88 13.36
C PRO A 79 2.01 13.19 14.03
N ASP A 80 2.82 13.15 15.07
CA ASP A 80 3.34 14.32 15.78
C ASP A 80 4.51 15.03 15.07
N ALA A 81 5.07 14.43 14.01
CA ALA A 81 6.13 15.00 13.19
C ALA A 81 5.65 15.47 11.81
N GLN A 82 4.35 15.41 11.51
CA GLN A 82 3.81 15.83 10.21
C GLN A 82 4.09 17.31 9.89
N GLN A 83 4.16 18.15 10.92
CA GLN A 83 4.42 19.59 10.79
C GLN A 83 5.86 19.98 11.20
N ASP A 84 6.74 19.00 11.43
CA ASP A 84 8.14 19.26 11.79
C ASP A 84 8.89 19.83 10.58
N GLU A 85 9.24 21.11 10.67
CA GLU A 85 9.90 21.87 9.60
C GLU A 85 11.32 21.36 9.31
N GLU A 86 12.07 20.94 10.34
CA GLU A 86 13.43 20.42 10.19
C GLU A 86 13.40 19.06 9.48
N LEU A 87 12.47 18.18 9.89
CA LEU A 87 12.25 16.89 9.22
C LEU A 87 11.85 17.07 7.76
N ALA A 88 10.90 17.97 7.51
CA ALA A 88 10.40 18.21 6.16
C ALA A 88 11.48 18.73 5.22
N ARG A 89 12.37 19.64 5.68
CA ARG A 89 13.52 20.10 4.89
C ARG A 89 14.51 18.99 4.63
N GLN A 90 14.86 18.19 5.65
CA GLN A 90 15.78 17.07 5.47
C GLN A 90 15.24 16.04 4.47
N LEU A 91 13.93 15.72 4.54
CA LEU A 91 13.27 14.82 3.57
C LEU A 91 13.38 15.35 2.13
N VAL A 92 13.12 16.65 1.93
CA VAL A 92 13.20 17.28 0.59
C VAL A 92 14.64 17.26 0.07
N GLU A 93 15.62 17.60 0.90
CA GLU A 93 17.04 17.56 0.54
C GLU A 93 17.48 16.13 0.16
N ASP A 94 17.17 15.15 1.00
CA ASP A 94 17.56 13.75 0.76
C ASP A 94 16.90 13.15 -0.51
N MET A 95 15.69 13.59 -0.85
CA MET A 95 15.01 13.19 -2.08
C MET A 95 15.51 13.96 -3.31
N ALA A 96 16.02 15.16 -3.14
CA ALA A 96 16.50 16.01 -4.23
C ALA A 96 17.94 15.68 -4.67
N GLU A 97 18.72 15.00 -3.85
CA GLU A 97 20.11 14.65 -4.08
C GLU A 97 20.28 13.16 -4.34
N PRO A 98 20.51 12.72 -5.60
CA PRO A 98 20.63 11.29 -5.94
C PRO A 98 21.72 10.55 -5.14
N GLU A 99 22.79 11.23 -4.77
CA GLU A 99 23.89 10.69 -3.96
C GLU A 99 23.45 10.26 -2.55
N ARG A 100 22.34 10.81 -2.06
CA ARG A 100 21.74 10.42 -0.77
C ARG A 100 21.04 9.04 -0.86
N GLY A 101 20.81 8.53 -2.07
CA GLY A 101 20.30 7.18 -2.31
C GLY A 101 18.82 7.00 -1.96
N VAL A 102 18.04 8.09 -1.97
CA VAL A 102 16.57 8.01 -1.86
C VAL A 102 15.94 7.92 -3.23
N LEU A 103 16.19 8.88 -4.12
CA LEU A 103 15.69 8.88 -5.50
C LEU A 103 16.87 9.03 -6.48
N PRO A 104 16.78 8.44 -7.69
CA PRO A 104 17.82 8.57 -8.72
C PRO A 104 17.74 9.93 -9.43
N ALA A 105 18.72 10.20 -10.29
CA ALA A 105 18.62 11.26 -11.29
C ALA A 105 17.51 10.93 -12.32
N GLY A 106 16.99 11.97 -12.99
CA GLY A 106 15.93 11.86 -14.00
C GLY A 106 14.54 12.21 -13.47
N LYS A 107 13.49 11.70 -14.11
CA LYS A 107 12.12 11.91 -13.66
C LYS A 107 11.82 10.99 -12.46
N VAL A 108 11.37 11.58 -11.38
CA VAL A 108 11.08 10.87 -10.13
C VAL A 108 9.75 11.31 -9.54
N TYR A 109 9.22 10.46 -8.64
CA TYR A 109 7.90 10.62 -8.05
C TYR A 109 7.96 10.45 -6.53
N VAL A 110 7.12 11.21 -5.84
CA VAL A 110 6.92 11.14 -4.40
C VAL A 110 5.43 11.01 -4.10
N GLU A 111 5.07 9.97 -3.38
CA GLU A 111 3.80 9.85 -2.71
C GLU A 111 4.00 10.28 -1.26
N ALA A 112 3.44 11.42 -0.86
CA ALA A 112 3.51 11.95 0.50
C ALA A 112 2.10 12.21 1.06
N PRO A 113 1.88 12.05 2.39
CA PRO A 113 0.58 12.26 3.00
C PRO A 113 0.05 13.67 2.77
N THR A 114 -1.24 13.77 2.45
CA THR A 114 -1.91 15.07 2.33
C THR A 114 -1.87 15.81 3.66
N GLY A 115 -1.49 17.08 3.62
CA GLY A 115 -1.38 17.93 4.82
C GLY A 115 -0.03 17.81 5.56
N ALA A 116 0.89 16.94 5.16
CA ALA A 116 2.22 16.91 5.75
C ALA A 116 3.11 18.06 5.21
N ARG A 117 3.89 18.70 6.09
CA ARG A 117 4.77 19.86 5.76
C ARG A 117 5.75 19.54 4.62
N VAL A 118 6.25 18.32 4.55
CA VAL A 118 7.13 17.89 3.45
C VAL A 118 6.50 18.11 2.07
N ARG A 119 5.17 17.92 1.96
CA ARG A 119 4.44 18.13 0.71
C ARG A 119 4.47 19.58 0.26
N ASP A 120 4.27 20.51 1.20
CA ASP A 120 4.32 21.96 0.91
C ASP A 120 5.73 22.35 0.46
N LEU A 121 6.76 21.86 1.16
CA LEU A 121 8.16 22.15 0.82
C LEU A 121 8.56 21.56 -0.55
N LEU A 122 8.02 20.41 -0.94
CA LEU A 122 8.23 19.89 -2.30
C LEU A 122 7.70 20.87 -3.36
N PHE A 123 6.49 21.41 -3.18
CA PHE A 123 5.95 22.43 -4.09
C PHE A 123 6.74 23.74 -4.05
N GLU A 124 7.16 24.20 -2.87
CA GLU A 124 8.06 25.36 -2.73
C GLU A 124 9.39 25.14 -3.48
N ALA A 125 9.90 23.91 -3.48
CA ALA A 125 11.10 23.48 -4.23
C ALA A 125 10.83 23.19 -5.72
N ARG A 126 9.66 23.60 -6.25
CA ARG A 126 9.23 23.47 -7.65
C ARG A 126 9.07 22.03 -8.14
N TRP A 127 8.69 21.13 -7.26
CA TRP A 127 8.12 19.87 -7.68
C TRP A 127 6.68 20.09 -8.15
N ASN A 128 6.20 19.28 -9.08
CA ASN A 128 4.91 19.46 -9.73
C ASN A 128 3.91 18.39 -9.28
N ALA A 129 2.64 18.75 -9.24
CA ALA A 129 1.58 17.76 -9.12
C ALA A 129 1.57 16.84 -10.35
N ASP A 130 1.37 15.55 -10.11
CA ASP A 130 1.30 14.53 -11.14
C ASP A 130 -0.09 13.85 -11.13
N GLU A 131 -0.19 12.60 -11.55
CA GLU A 131 -1.45 11.89 -11.72
C GLU A 131 -2.31 11.88 -10.44
N PRO A 132 -3.63 12.17 -10.56
CA PRO A 132 -4.54 12.08 -9.43
C PRO A 132 -4.92 10.63 -9.14
N TRP A 133 -4.96 10.31 -7.86
CA TRP A 133 -5.41 9.04 -7.32
C TRP A 133 -6.68 9.23 -6.50
N THR A 134 -7.55 8.24 -6.55
CA THR A 134 -8.80 8.20 -5.79
C THR A 134 -8.65 7.23 -4.63
N PRO A 135 -8.46 7.72 -3.40
CA PRO A 135 -8.58 6.89 -2.20
C PRO A 135 -10.06 6.60 -1.94
N LEU A 136 -10.34 5.38 -1.48
CA LEU A 136 -11.68 4.98 -1.07
C LEU A 136 -11.62 4.31 0.29
N ARG A 137 -12.67 4.50 1.09
CA ARG A 137 -12.81 3.96 2.44
C ARG A 137 -14.17 3.31 2.62
N ARG A 138 -14.19 2.17 3.31
CA ARG A 138 -15.40 1.55 3.81
C ARG A 138 -15.28 1.39 5.32
N ASP A 139 -16.26 1.93 6.08
CA ASP A 139 -16.39 1.70 7.51
C ASP A 139 -16.75 0.24 7.78
N LEU A 140 -16.22 -0.32 8.86
CA LEU A 140 -16.40 -1.72 9.25
C LEU A 140 -17.11 -1.88 10.61
N THR A 141 -17.73 -0.83 11.12
CA THR A 141 -18.55 -0.89 12.36
C THR A 141 -19.79 -1.75 12.18
N GLU A 142 -20.42 -1.70 11.01
CA GLU A 142 -21.58 -2.51 10.68
C GLU A 142 -21.18 -3.83 10.01
N PRO A 143 -21.93 -4.93 10.24
CA PRO A 143 -21.65 -6.22 9.63
C PRO A 143 -21.59 -6.16 8.11
N VAL A 144 -20.53 -6.74 7.54
CA VAL A 144 -20.38 -6.80 6.09
C VAL A 144 -21.25 -7.93 5.53
N LYS A 145 -22.03 -7.62 4.49
CA LYS A 145 -22.93 -8.58 3.83
C LYS A 145 -22.15 -9.73 3.17
N ASN A 146 -22.85 -10.84 2.94
CA ASN A 146 -22.27 -11.96 2.17
C ASN A 146 -21.94 -11.49 0.75
N PRO A 147 -20.73 -11.81 0.23
CA PRO A 147 -20.31 -11.43 -1.13
C PRO A 147 -21.11 -12.12 -2.26
N GLY A 148 -21.90 -13.15 -1.96
CA GLY A 148 -22.75 -13.84 -2.93
C GLY A 148 -22.01 -14.85 -3.83
N VAL A 149 -20.72 -15.09 -3.59
CA VAL A 149 -19.87 -16.04 -4.29
C VAL A 149 -19.03 -16.84 -3.30
N ARG A 150 -18.53 -17.99 -3.69
CA ARG A 150 -17.62 -18.77 -2.87
C ARG A 150 -16.28 -18.05 -2.73
N ILE A 151 -15.84 -17.84 -1.50
CA ILE A 151 -14.56 -17.20 -1.15
C ILE A 151 -13.71 -18.20 -0.37
N GLU A 152 -12.44 -18.29 -0.73
CA GLU A 152 -11.46 -19.06 0.03
C GLU A 152 -10.31 -18.21 0.49
N VAL A 153 -9.85 -18.46 1.73
CA VAL A 153 -8.57 -17.98 2.22
C VAL A 153 -7.48 -18.90 1.70
N ILE A 154 -6.52 -18.35 1.01
CA ILE A 154 -5.46 -19.12 0.34
C ILE A 154 -4.29 -19.33 1.29
N GLY A 155 -3.98 -20.60 1.54
CA GLY A 155 -2.77 -21.07 2.22
C GLY A 155 -1.65 -21.45 1.23
N PRO A 156 -0.51 -21.91 1.79
CA PRO A 156 0.68 -22.26 1.01
C PRO A 156 0.44 -23.28 -0.11
N GLU A 157 -0.42 -24.28 0.13
CA GLU A 157 -0.75 -25.36 -0.81
C GLU A 157 -1.52 -24.87 -2.05
N ARG A 158 -2.19 -23.70 -1.94
CA ARG A 158 -2.97 -23.09 -3.04
C ARG A 158 -2.38 -21.78 -3.56
N ALA A 159 -1.13 -21.47 -3.22
CA ALA A 159 -0.42 -20.29 -3.69
C ALA A 159 -0.47 -20.16 -5.23
N HIS A 160 -0.41 -21.29 -5.96
CA HIS A 160 -0.48 -21.34 -7.42
C HIS A 160 -1.80 -20.79 -7.96
N VAL A 161 -2.93 -21.04 -7.30
CA VAL A 161 -4.26 -20.50 -7.69
C VAL A 161 -4.25 -18.98 -7.59
N ARG A 162 -3.82 -18.44 -6.42
CA ARG A 162 -3.70 -16.99 -6.20
C ARG A 162 -2.79 -16.33 -7.23
N ALA A 163 -1.65 -16.98 -7.52
CA ALA A 163 -0.69 -16.48 -8.49
C ALA A 163 -1.25 -16.48 -9.92
N ALA A 164 -2.00 -17.51 -10.31
CA ALA A 164 -2.64 -17.61 -11.62
C ALA A 164 -3.67 -16.49 -11.83
N VAL A 165 -4.58 -16.28 -10.87
CA VAL A 165 -5.56 -15.18 -10.93
C VAL A 165 -4.86 -13.83 -11.03
N HIS A 166 -3.82 -13.61 -10.24
CA HIS A 166 -3.07 -12.34 -10.27
C HIS A 166 -2.47 -12.08 -11.66
N ARG A 167 -1.80 -13.08 -12.25
CA ARG A 167 -1.20 -12.94 -13.59
C ARG A 167 -2.26 -12.62 -14.65
N ALA A 168 -3.38 -13.30 -14.61
CA ALA A 168 -4.48 -13.06 -15.56
C ALA A 168 -5.16 -11.71 -15.36
N SER A 169 -5.22 -11.20 -14.10
CA SER A 169 -5.81 -9.90 -13.79
C SER A 169 -4.98 -8.72 -14.28
N PHE A 170 -3.65 -8.82 -14.19
CA PHE A 170 -2.72 -7.73 -14.46
C PHE A 170 -1.93 -7.91 -15.77
N GLY A 171 -2.15 -8.99 -16.52
CA GLY A 171 -1.42 -9.27 -17.75
C GLY A 171 0.10 -9.42 -17.55
N SER A 172 0.54 -9.85 -16.37
CA SER A 172 1.95 -9.86 -16.00
C SER A 172 2.38 -11.24 -15.44
N PRO A 173 3.41 -11.89 -16.00
CA PRO A 173 3.90 -13.18 -15.51
C PRO A 173 4.69 -13.09 -14.21
N LYS A 174 4.95 -11.89 -13.70
CA LYS A 174 5.92 -11.64 -12.63
C LYS A 174 5.54 -12.25 -11.28
N PHE A 175 4.23 -12.35 -10.96
CA PHE A 175 3.80 -12.89 -9.66
C PHE A 175 3.66 -14.42 -9.76
N THR A 176 4.58 -15.15 -9.12
CA THR A 176 4.69 -16.61 -9.10
C THR A 176 4.39 -17.16 -7.71
N ASP A 177 4.22 -18.48 -7.58
CA ASP A 177 4.07 -19.19 -6.31
C ASP A 177 5.25 -18.87 -5.36
N ARG A 178 6.49 -18.87 -5.89
CA ARG A 178 7.66 -18.47 -5.11
C ARG A 178 7.52 -17.07 -4.53
N ARG A 179 7.02 -16.10 -5.31
CA ARG A 179 6.80 -14.73 -4.83
C ARG A 179 5.68 -14.67 -3.80
N TRP A 180 4.66 -15.50 -3.93
CA TRP A 180 3.63 -15.61 -2.90
C TRP A 180 4.24 -16.13 -1.59
N HIS A 181 5.05 -17.21 -1.63
CA HIS A 181 5.71 -17.74 -0.44
C HIS A 181 6.67 -16.71 0.21
N MET A 182 7.41 -15.96 -0.60
CA MET A 182 8.26 -14.89 -0.10
C MET A 182 7.41 -13.81 0.61
N MET A 183 6.32 -13.35 0.02
CA MET A 183 5.39 -12.41 0.62
C MET A 183 4.80 -12.95 1.93
N ALA A 184 4.39 -14.21 1.94
CA ALA A 184 3.79 -14.87 3.12
C ALA A 184 4.78 -15.09 4.27
N ALA A 185 6.08 -15.08 4.00
CA ALA A 185 7.13 -15.11 5.02
C ALA A 185 7.45 -13.72 5.62
N GLY A 186 6.84 -12.64 5.09
CA GLY A 186 7.11 -11.27 5.53
C GLY A 186 6.42 -10.93 6.85
N LEU A 187 7.01 -9.99 7.59
CA LEU A 187 6.56 -9.57 8.93
C LEU A 187 5.10 -9.10 8.98
N ALA A 188 4.63 -8.42 7.93
CA ALA A 188 3.26 -7.92 7.89
C ALA A 188 2.23 -8.99 7.54
N TYR A 189 2.65 -10.17 7.04
CA TYR A 189 1.72 -11.20 6.57
C TYR A 189 0.96 -11.92 7.71
N ALA A 190 1.47 -11.88 8.92
CA ALA A 190 0.76 -12.42 10.10
C ALA A 190 -0.65 -11.82 10.26
N ASP A 191 -0.81 -10.54 9.89
CA ASP A 191 -2.06 -9.79 9.94
C ASP A 191 -2.70 -9.61 8.55
N ALA A 192 -2.40 -10.51 7.61
CA ALA A 192 -2.92 -10.49 6.25
C ALA A 192 -3.79 -11.70 5.95
N ARG A 193 -4.62 -11.59 4.89
CA ARG A 193 -5.34 -12.72 4.29
C ARG A 193 -5.30 -12.57 2.76
N CYS A 194 -4.92 -13.65 2.07
CA CYS A 194 -5.11 -13.77 0.64
C CYS A 194 -6.46 -14.44 0.38
N LEU A 195 -7.33 -13.80 -0.39
CA LEU A 195 -8.66 -14.32 -0.73
C LEU A 195 -8.74 -14.59 -2.22
N VAL A 196 -9.45 -15.65 -2.60
CA VAL A 196 -9.82 -15.95 -3.98
C VAL A 196 -11.33 -16.19 -4.05
N ALA A 197 -11.97 -15.57 -5.03
CA ALA A 197 -13.37 -15.81 -5.37
C ALA A 197 -13.47 -16.82 -6.50
N TYR A 198 -14.52 -17.65 -6.44
CA TYR A 198 -14.82 -18.69 -7.42
C TYR A 198 -16.22 -18.47 -8.00
N ASP A 199 -16.37 -18.78 -9.30
CA ASP A 199 -17.68 -18.86 -9.94
C ASP A 199 -18.40 -20.19 -9.65
N ASP A 200 -19.61 -20.36 -10.20
CA ASP A 200 -20.43 -21.56 -10.04
C ASP A 200 -19.84 -22.80 -10.74
N GLN A 201 -18.83 -22.63 -11.60
CA GLN A 201 -18.10 -23.69 -12.29
C GLN A 201 -16.76 -24.02 -11.65
N ASP A 202 -16.51 -23.46 -10.46
CA ASP A 202 -15.28 -23.67 -9.68
C ASP A 202 -14.02 -23.02 -10.27
N ASN A 203 -14.19 -22.07 -11.20
CA ASN A 203 -13.07 -21.28 -11.71
C ASN A 203 -12.69 -20.18 -10.72
N ALA A 204 -11.40 -20.00 -10.49
CA ALA A 204 -10.87 -18.89 -9.70
C ALA A 204 -10.90 -17.60 -10.51
N VAL A 205 -11.78 -16.65 -10.15
CA VAL A 205 -12.15 -15.50 -11.00
C VAL A 205 -11.66 -14.15 -10.48
N ALA A 206 -11.42 -13.99 -9.19
CA ALA A 206 -10.89 -12.77 -8.61
C ALA A 206 -10.04 -13.05 -7.38
N ALA A 207 -9.13 -12.16 -7.06
CA ALA A 207 -8.28 -12.32 -5.88
C ALA A 207 -7.90 -10.97 -5.27
N VAL A 208 -7.71 -10.97 -3.94
CA VAL A 208 -7.25 -9.81 -3.18
C VAL A 208 -6.33 -10.27 -2.05
N THR A 209 -5.39 -9.43 -1.67
CA THR A 209 -4.73 -9.55 -0.38
C THR A 209 -5.18 -8.39 0.49
N VAL A 210 -5.59 -8.67 1.72
CA VAL A 210 -5.92 -7.67 2.72
C VAL A 210 -4.86 -7.67 3.81
N TRP A 211 -4.61 -6.50 4.37
CA TRP A 211 -3.57 -6.24 5.36
C TRP A 211 -4.16 -5.45 6.51
N SER A 212 -4.12 -5.97 7.72
CA SER A 212 -4.50 -5.23 8.92
C SER A 212 -3.28 -4.54 9.53
N ALA A 213 -3.47 -3.32 10.04
CA ALA A 213 -2.47 -2.66 10.87
C ALA A 213 -2.61 -3.00 12.36
N GLY A 214 -3.60 -3.83 12.71
CA GLY A 214 -3.96 -4.24 14.06
C GLY A 214 -5.40 -3.87 14.40
N PRO A 215 -5.93 -4.39 15.53
CA PRO A 215 -7.29 -4.09 15.98
C PRO A 215 -7.53 -2.60 16.17
N GLY A 216 -8.70 -2.12 15.73
CA GLY A 216 -9.10 -0.72 15.81
C GLY A 216 -8.35 0.23 14.86
N LYS A 217 -7.59 -0.30 13.91
CA LYS A 217 -6.82 0.48 12.93
C LYS A 217 -7.31 0.22 11.50
N PRO A 218 -7.10 1.17 10.56
CA PRO A 218 -7.39 0.96 9.15
C PRO A 218 -6.69 -0.27 8.58
N GLY A 219 -7.38 -1.01 7.71
CA GLY A 219 -6.80 -2.10 6.92
C GLY A 219 -6.75 -1.72 5.45
N LEU A 220 -5.83 -2.34 4.69
CA LEU A 220 -5.56 -2.05 3.29
C LEU A 220 -5.94 -3.23 2.39
N LEU A 221 -6.50 -2.95 1.21
CA LEU A 221 -6.65 -3.87 0.08
C LEU A 221 -5.51 -3.62 -0.91
N GLU A 222 -4.53 -4.56 -0.99
CA GLU A 222 -3.39 -4.43 -1.91
C GLU A 222 -2.74 -5.81 -2.19
N PRO A 223 -2.71 -6.27 -3.44
CA PRO A 223 -3.48 -5.83 -4.59
C PRO A 223 -4.84 -6.54 -4.71
N MET A 224 -5.75 -5.97 -5.49
CA MET A 224 -7.00 -6.61 -5.90
C MET A 224 -7.09 -6.70 -7.42
N GLY A 225 -7.53 -7.85 -7.96
CA GLY A 225 -7.70 -8.03 -9.39
C GLY A 225 -8.76 -9.07 -9.74
N VAL A 226 -9.39 -8.86 -10.91
CA VAL A 226 -10.34 -9.80 -11.53
C VAL A 226 -9.70 -10.39 -12.77
N HIS A 227 -9.74 -11.71 -12.91
CA HIS A 227 -9.29 -12.42 -14.10
C HIS A 227 -9.91 -11.78 -15.35
N GLN A 228 -9.08 -11.45 -16.34
CA GLN A 228 -9.51 -10.66 -17.49
C GLN A 228 -10.75 -11.23 -18.21
N ASP A 229 -10.84 -12.54 -18.34
CA ASP A 229 -11.92 -13.23 -19.05
C ASP A 229 -13.22 -13.32 -18.21
N HIS A 230 -13.17 -12.94 -16.94
CA HIS A 230 -14.30 -12.96 -16.00
C HIS A 230 -14.72 -11.55 -15.55
N ARG A 231 -14.24 -10.49 -16.21
CA ARG A 231 -14.66 -9.12 -15.94
C ARG A 231 -16.12 -8.90 -16.37
N GLY A 232 -16.78 -7.90 -15.76
CA GLY A 232 -18.17 -7.56 -16.08
C GLY A 232 -19.23 -8.45 -15.41
N HIS A 233 -18.85 -9.45 -14.60
CA HIS A 233 -19.75 -10.40 -13.94
C HIS A 233 -19.94 -10.12 -12.43
N GLY A 234 -19.52 -8.96 -11.93
CA GLY A 234 -19.69 -8.57 -10.51
C GLY A 234 -18.62 -9.12 -9.55
N TYR A 235 -17.67 -9.92 -10.02
CA TYR A 235 -16.66 -10.56 -9.16
C TYR A 235 -15.73 -9.56 -8.47
N GLY A 236 -15.48 -8.40 -9.09
CA GLY A 236 -14.72 -7.31 -8.46
C GLY A 236 -15.42 -6.76 -7.22
N THR A 237 -16.73 -6.53 -7.31
CA THR A 237 -17.56 -6.11 -6.18
C THR A 237 -17.60 -7.20 -5.10
N ALA A 238 -17.82 -8.47 -5.50
CA ALA A 238 -17.89 -9.59 -4.58
C ALA A 238 -16.59 -9.78 -3.78
N ILE A 239 -15.42 -9.76 -4.46
CA ILE A 239 -14.13 -9.92 -3.77
C ILE A 239 -13.78 -8.71 -2.89
N SER A 240 -14.23 -7.50 -3.25
CA SER A 240 -14.05 -6.30 -2.43
C SER A 240 -14.92 -6.33 -1.16
N VAL A 241 -16.15 -6.88 -1.26
CA VAL A 241 -17.01 -7.16 -0.09
C VAL A 241 -16.36 -8.21 0.81
N ALA A 242 -15.84 -9.30 0.24
CA ALA A 242 -15.13 -10.33 1.00
C ALA A 242 -13.88 -9.79 1.69
N ALA A 243 -13.14 -8.89 1.02
CA ALA A 243 -11.99 -8.20 1.59
C ALA A 243 -12.38 -7.36 2.82
N ALA A 244 -13.46 -6.59 2.73
CA ALA A 244 -13.97 -5.82 3.85
C ALA A 244 -14.40 -6.73 5.02
N ALA A 245 -15.07 -7.85 4.74
CA ALA A 245 -15.43 -8.84 5.77
C ALA A 245 -14.20 -9.46 6.46
N ALA A 246 -13.16 -9.78 5.69
CA ALA A 246 -11.93 -10.32 6.24
C ALA A 246 -11.18 -9.30 7.11
N LEU A 247 -11.13 -8.02 6.73
CA LEU A 247 -10.57 -6.95 7.55
C LEU A 247 -11.38 -6.73 8.83
N GLN A 248 -12.73 -6.79 8.75
CA GLN A 248 -13.58 -6.73 9.94
C GLN A 248 -13.27 -7.87 10.91
N GLN A 249 -13.09 -9.11 10.41
CA GLN A 249 -12.71 -10.26 11.23
C GLN A 249 -11.30 -10.13 11.85
N LEU A 250 -10.40 -9.40 11.19
CA LEU A 250 -9.07 -9.04 11.73
C LEU A 250 -9.14 -7.87 12.73
N GLY A 251 -10.33 -7.32 12.98
CA GLY A 251 -10.54 -6.22 13.92
C GLY A 251 -10.22 -4.84 13.36
N SER A 252 -10.06 -4.68 12.04
CA SER A 252 -9.81 -3.37 11.45
C SER A 252 -11.02 -2.44 11.58
N SER A 253 -10.78 -1.14 11.81
CA SER A 253 -11.83 -0.11 11.93
C SER A 253 -12.49 0.23 10.59
N CYS A 254 -11.69 0.24 9.53
CA CYS A 254 -12.15 0.47 8.17
C CYS A 254 -11.27 -0.27 7.15
N ALA A 255 -11.78 -0.37 5.93
CA ALA A 255 -11.05 -0.89 4.77
C ALA A 255 -10.68 0.28 3.84
N LEU A 256 -9.41 0.37 3.47
CA LEU A 256 -8.86 1.38 2.57
C LEU A 256 -8.39 0.75 1.27
N VAL A 257 -8.52 1.47 0.18
CA VAL A 257 -7.94 1.15 -1.13
C VAL A 257 -7.66 2.44 -1.89
N CYS A 258 -6.69 2.42 -2.79
CA CYS A 258 -6.41 3.53 -3.69
C CYS A 258 -6.25 3.03 -5.12
N THR A 259 -6.70 3.82 -6.08
CA THR A 259 -6.58 3.50 -7.50
C THR A 259 -6.36 4.77 -8.30
N PRO A 260 -5.66 4.73 -9.46
CA PRO A 260 -5.59 5.89 -10.35
C PRO A 260 -6.99 6.42 -10.67
N ASN A 261 -7.15 7.75 -10.65
CA ASN A 261 -8.45 8.37 -10.97
C ASN A 261 -8.95 8.02 -12.39
N SER A 262 -8.03 7.76 -13.30
CA SER A 262 -8.30 7.29 -14.66
C SER A 262 -8.91 5.87 -14.70
N ASN A 263 -8.77 5.06 -13.66
CA ASN A 263 -9.33 3.71 -13.57
C ASN A 263 -10.78 3.75 -13.07
N VAL A 264 -11.67 4.34 -13.88
CA VAL A 264 -13.10 4.53 -13.53
C VAL A 264 -13.82 3.21 -13.22
N GLY A 265 -13.40 2.10 -13.85
CA GLY A 265 -13.97 0.78 -13.60
C GLY A 265 -13.65 0.25 -12.20
N ALA A 266 -12.43 0.47 -11.72
CA ALA A 266 -12.05 0.10 -10.36
C ALA A 266 -12.79 0.95 -9.32
N VAL A 267 -12.86 2.28 -9.55
CA VAL A 267 -13.60 3.18 -8.67
C VAL A 267 -15.06 2.75 -8.54
N ALA A 268 -15.77 2.52 -9.65
CA ALA A 268 -17.16 2.05 -9.65
C ALA A 268 -17.32 0.69 -8.95
N THR A 269 -16.34 -0.21 -9.11
CA THR A 269 -16.33 -1.52 -8.44
C THR A 269 -16.27 -1.36 -6.92
N TYR A 270 -15.38 -0.52 -6.40
CA TYR A 270 -15.27 -0.28 -4.96
C TYR A 270 -16.51 0.43 -4.41
N GLU A 271 -17.06 1.43 -5.13
CA GLU A 271 -18.31 2.09 -4.73
C GLU A 271 -19.47 1.09 -4.63
N SER A 272 -19.58 0.18 -5.61
CA SER A 272 -20.57 -0.90 -5.59
C SER A 272 -20.38 -1.88 -4.43
N ALA A 273 -19.15 -2.00 -3.92
CA ALA A 273 -18.81 -2.76 -2.72
C ALA A 273 -18.97 -1.95 -1.41
N GLY A 274 -19.57 -0.76 -1.46
CA GLY A 274 -19.85 0.08 -0.29
C GLY A 274 -18.70 0.96 0.19
N PHE A 275 -17.66 1.14 -0.62
CA PHE A 275 -16.62 2.10 -0.34
C PHE A 275 -17.08 3.51 -0.76
N GLN A 276 -16.65 4.50 -0.02
CA GLN A 276 -16.88 5.92 -0.30
C GLN A 276 -15.57 6.58 -0.74
N ARG A 277 -15.65 7.45 -1.75
CA ARG A 277 -14.47 8.22 -2.17
C ARG A 277 -14.07 9.20 -1.08
N LEU A 278 -12.78 9.26 -0.85
CA LEU A 278 -12.13 10.31 -0.10
C LEU A 278 -11.61 11.40 -1.08
N PRO A 279 -11.19 12.57 -0.55
CA PRO A 279 -10.54 13.58 -1.37
C PRO A 279 -9.39 12.99 -2.18
N GLN A 280 -9.30 13.35 -3.45
CA GLN A 280 -8.21 12.92 -4.32
C GLN A 280 -6.87 13.34 -3.75
N ARG A 281 -5.88 12.48 -3.91
CA ARG A 281 -4.48 12.81 -3.67
C ARG A 281 -3.75 12.92 -5.01
N LEU A 282 -2.72 13.75 -5.04
CA LEU A 282 -1.84 13.88 -6.19
C LEU A 282 -0.47 13.34 -5.81
N ASP A 283 0.12 12.54 -6.64
CA ASP A 283 1.55 12.28 -6.58
C ASP A 283 2.30 13.56 -6.94
N ILE A 284 3.55 13.65 -6.55
CA ILE A 284 4.40 14.81 -6.78
C ILE A 284 5.58 14.34 -7.61
N SER A 285 5.92 15.06 -8.64
CA SER A 285 7.02 14.67 -9.53
C SER A 285 8.01 15.80 -9.79
N ARG A 286 9.24 15.44 -10.09
CA ARG A 286 10.30 16.34 -10.57
C ARG A 286 11.17 15.64 -11.59
N CYS A 287 11.68 16.41 -12.55
CA CYS A 287 12.71 15.96 -13.47
C CYS A 287 14.04 16.63 -13.10
N PHE A 288 15.01 15.85 -12.67
CA PHE A 288 16.36 16.34 -12.45
C PHE A 288 17.09 16.35 -13.79
N SER A 289 17.55 17.53 -14.22
CA SER A 289 18.51 17.63 -15.33
C SER A 289 19.80 16.93 -14.90
N GLY A 290 20.23 15.95 -15.68
CA GLY A 290 21.52 15.29 -15.49
C GLY A 290 22.70 16.21 -15.80
#